data_4af5a12a72f8b13a4e044e6b2b713b55
#
_entry.id   4af5a12a72f8b13a4e044e6b2b713b55
#
_cell.length_a   1.000
_cell.length_b   1.000
_cell.length_c   1.000
_cell.angle_alpha   90.00
_cell.angle_beta   90.00
_cell.angle_gamma   90.00
#
_symmetry.space_group_name_H-M   'P 1'
#
loop_
_entity.id
_entity.type
_entity.pdbx_description
1 polymer ?
#
loop_
_entity_poly.entity_id
_entity_poly.type
_entity_poly.pdbx_seq_one_letter_code
_entity_poly.pdbx_strand_id
1 'polypeptide(L)' 'MNAAALDSSDRLQRVFKLLSKGGEYTTLDIIQKAGVCAVNSIISELRANGHDIDCERRANKWFYRMVK' A
#
# COMPACT_ATOMS: atom_id res chain seq x y z
N MET A 1 4.88 17.78 7.45
CA MET A 1 3.68 17.57 6.65
C MET A 1 2.95 16.32 7.14
N ASN A 2 1.68 16.43 7.33
CA ASN A 2 0.90 15.30 7.81
C ASN A 2 0.56 14.36 6.67
N ALA A 3 0.42 13.08 7.01
CA ALA A 3 -0.03 12.10 6.03
C ALA A 3 -1.47 12.42 5.59
N ALA A 4 -1.79 12.14 4.34
CA ALA A 4 -3.14 12.31 3.84
C ALA A 4 -4.10 11.38 4.59
N ALA A 5 -5.29 11.84 4.86
CA ALA A 5 -6.32 10.98 5.46
C ALA A 5 -6.80 9.96 4.43
N LEU A 6 -7.09 8.74 4.89
CA LEU A 6 -7.50 7.66 3.99
C LEU A 6 -8.75 8.02 3.20
N ASP A 7 -9.74 8.62 3.86
CA ASP A 7 -11.01 8.93 3.22
C ASP A 7 -10.97 10.16 2.31
N SER A 8 -9.87 10.90 2.30
CA SER A 8 -9.73 12.08 1.45
C SER A 8 -8.72 11.88 0.32
N SER A 9 -8.10 10.70 0.24
CA SER A 9 -7.09 10.41 -0.78
C SER A 9 -7.52 9.23 -1.63
N ASP A 10 -7.77 9.48 -2.90
CA ASP A 10 -8.13 8.44 -3.85
C ASP A 10 -7.04 7.39 -3.99
N ARG A 11 -5.78 7.82 -4.01
CA ARG A 11 -4.64 6.91 -4.11
C ARG A 11 -4.59 5.95 -2.93
N LEU A 12 -4.76 6.47 -1.73
CA LEU A 12 -4.73 5.65 -0.52
C LEU A 12 -5.87 4.64 -0.54
N GLN A 13 -7.06 5.06 -0.94
CA GLN A 13 -8.21 4.16 -1.00
C GLN A 13 -8.01 3.04 -2.00
N ARG A 14 -7.43 3.34 -3.15
CA ARG A 14 -7.18 2.31 -4.16
C ARG A 14 -6.22 1.24 -3.66
N VAL A 15 -5.13 1.64 -3.03
CA VAL A 15 -4.16 0.70 -2.48
C VAL A 15 -4.75 -0.04 -1.30
N PHE A 16 -5.47 0.67 -0.44
CA PHE A 16 -6.13 0.04 0.69
C PHE A 16 -7.09 -1.06 0.24
N LYS A 17 -7.93 -0.77 -0.74
CA LYS A 17 -8.87 -1.76 -1.25
C LYS A 17 -8.17 -2.96 -1.85
N LEU A 18 -7.08 -2.72 -2.58
CA LEU A 18 -6.30 -3.80 -3.18
C LEU A 18 -5.74 -4.72 -2.10
N LEU A 19 -5.07 -4.16 -1.11
CA LEU A 19 -4.45 -4.93 -0.06
C LEU A 19 -5.47 -5.61 0.85
N SER A 20 -6.64 -5.03 0.98
CA SER A 20 -7.72 -5.59 1.80
C SER A 20 -8.27 -6.91 1.25
N LYS A 21 -8.04 -7.18 -0.01
CA LYS A 21 -8.46 -8.45 -0.62
C LYS A 21 -7.68 -9.64 -0.10
N GLY A 22 -6.57 -9.39 0.58
CA GLY A 22 -5.69 -10.43 1.09
C GLY A 22 -4.63 -10.81 0.09
N GLY A 23 -3.61 -11.53 0.57
CA GLY A 23 -2.51 -11.95 -0.28
C GLY A 23 -1.39 -10.93 -0.31
N GLU A 24 -0.35 -11.28 -1.04
CA GLU A 24 0.83 -10.44 -1.20
C GLU A 24 0.83 -9.77 -2.57
N TYR A 25 1.35 -8.55 -2.61
CA TYR A 25 1.46 -7.79 -3.86
C TYR A 25 2.85 -7.19 -3.96
N THR A 26 3.46 -7.28 -5.13
CA THR A 26 4.74 -6.61 -5.38
C THR A 26 4.51 -5.13 -5.60
N THR A 27 5.60 -4.35 -5.58
CA THR A 27 5.53 -2.93 -5.92
C THR A 27 4.88 -2.74 -7.29
N LEU A 28 5.30 -3.56 -8.26
CA LEU A 28 4.76 -3.46 -9.62
C LEU A 28 3.27 -3.81 -9.66
N ASP A 29 2.87 -4.84 -8.91
CA ASP A 29 1.45 -5.22 -8.82
C ASP A 29 0.62 -4.06 -8.32
N ILE A 30 1.10 -3.37 -7.29
CA ILE A 30 0.37 -2.25 -6.71
C ILE A 30 0.28 -1.11 -7.72
N ILE A 31 1.37 -0.81 -8.42
CA ILE A 31 1.36 0.24 -9.43
C ILE A 31 0.34 -0.07 -10.52
N GLN A 32 0.34 -1.29 -11.02
CA GLN A 32 -0.52 -1.68 -12.13
C GLN A 32 -1.99 -1.82 -11.72
N LYS A 33 -2.23 -2.46 -10.57
CA LYS A 33 -3.60 -2.77 -10.16
C LYS A 33 -4.31 -1.60 -9.50
N ALA A 34 -3.58 -0.79 -8.76
CA ALA A 34 -4.16 0.38 -8.11
C ALA A 34 -4.00 1.65 -8.92
N GLY A 35 -3.16 1.63 -9.96
CA GLY A 35 -2.96 2.81 -10.81
C GLY A 35 -2.25 3.94 -10.09
N VAL A 36 -1.23 3.63 -9.30
CA VAL A 36 -0.48 4.62 -8.53
C VAL A 36 1.00 4.52 -8.85
N CYS A 37 1.78 5.50 -8.43
CA CYS A 37 3.22 5.53 -8.70
C CYS A 37 4.06 5.44 -7.44
N ALA A 38 3.86 6.30 -6.48
CA ALA A 38 4.71 6.41 -5.30
C ALA A 38 4.29 5.41 -4.21
N VAL A 39 4.56 4.12 -4.44
CA VAL A 39 4.12 3.06 -3.55
C VAL A 39 4.66 3.25 -2.14
N ASN A 40 5.96 3.56 -1.99
CA ASN A 40 6.57 3.73 -0.66
C ASN A 40 5.86 4.81 0.14
N SER A 41 5.56 5.94 -0.49
CA SER A 41 4.86 7.03 0.19
C SER A 41 3.47 6.62 0.59
N ILE A 42 2.77 5.91 -0.28
CA ILE A 42 1.41 5.46 0.00
C ILE A 42 1.40 4.47 1.16
N ILE A 43 2.34 3.54 1.18
CA ILE A 43 2.44 2.58 2.28
C ILE A 43 2.71 3.30 3.60
N SER A 44 3.60 4.29 3.59
CA SER A 44 3.89 5.08 4.80
C SER A 44 2.64 5.81 5.28
N GLU A 45 1.87 6.39 4.37
CA GLU A 45 0.65 7.10 4.73
C GLU A 45 -0.42 6.15 5.28
N LEU A 46 -0.54 4.96 4.70
CA LEU A 46 -1.47 3.95 5.21
C LEU A 46 -1.09 3.53 6.62
N ARG A 47 0.20 3.35 6.89
CA ARG A 47 0.67 3.03 8.23
C ARG A 47 0.37 4.17 9.20
N ALA A 48 0.51 5.40 8.76
CA ALA A 48 0.18 6.57 9.58
C ALA A 48 -1.31 6.66 9.89
N ASN A 49 -2.15 6.06 9.05
CA ASN A 49 -3.59 5.98 9.28
C ASN A 49 -3.98 4.76 10.13
N GLY A 50 -3.01 4.02 10.66
CA GLY A 50 -3.27 2.95 11.59
C GLY A 50 -3.36 1.56 10.97
N HIS A 51 -2.98 1.42 9.71
CA HIS A 51 -3.03 0.12 9.04
C HIS A 51 -1.68 -0.58 9.12
N ASP A 52 -1.68 -1.84 9.50
CA ASP A 52 -0.48 -2.67 9.56
C ASP A 52 -0.21 -3.27 8.19
N ILE A 53 0.94 -2.94 7.63
CA ILE A 53 1.34 -3.46 6.34
C ILE A 53 2.73 -4.05 6.48
N ASP A 54 2.84 -5.36 6.24
CA ASP A 54 4.11 -6.04 6.21
C ASP A 54 4.78 -5.81 4.88
N CYS A 55 6.11 -5.70 4.93
CA CYS A 55 6.92 -5.46 3.76
C CYS A 55 8.10 -6.42 3.84
N GLU A 56 8.28 -7.21 2.78
CA GLU A 56 9.36 -8.20 2.74
C GLU A 56 10.05 -8.16 1.39
N ARG A 57 11.37 -8.25 1.40
CA ARG A 57 12.16 -8.28 0.17
C ARG A 57 12.58 -9.71 -0.13
N ARG A 58 12.18 -10.21 -1.29
CA ARG A 58 12.56 -11.54 -1.76
C ARG A 58 12.89 -11.48 -3.25
N ALA A 59 13.97 -12.12 -3.65
CA ALA A 59 14.38 -12.19 -5.05
C ALA A 59 14.42 -10.79 -5.71
N ASN A 60 14.95 -9.81 -5.00
CA ASN A 60 15.07 -8.42 -5.48
C ASN A 60 13.74 -7.73 -5.73
N LYS A 61 12.66 -8.24 -5.13
CA LYS A 61 11.34 -7.63 -5.22
C LYS A 61 10.80 -7.37 -3.83
N TRP A 62 10.07 -6.28 -3.70
CA TRP A 62 9.38 -5.95 -2.48
C TRP A 62 7.96 -6.48 -2.53
N PHE A 63 7.54 -7.18 -1.47
CA PHE A 63 6.21 -7.72 -1.33
C PHE A 63 5.51 -7.04 -0.17
N TYR A 64 4.27 -6.66 -0.37
CA TYR A 64 3.47 -5.97 0.62
C TYR A 64 2.22 -6.77 0.93
N ARG A 65 1.88 -6.85 2.21
CA ARG A 65 0.69 -7.56 2.66
C ARG A 65 0.07 -6.82 3.83
N MET A 66 -1.25 -6.61 3.77
CA MET A 66 -1.95 -5.99 4.88
C MET A 66 -2.20 -7.03 5.97
N VAL A 67 -1.78 -6.71 7.18
CA VAL A 67 -1.98 -7.55 8.36
C VAL A 67 -3.21 -7.03 9.09
N LYS A 68 -4.09 -7.91 9.46
CA LYS A 68 -5.28 -7.51 10.19
C LYS A 68 -5.10 -7.68 11.68
#